data_b9298410bc8b6bfeab316822a7a8babf
#
_entry.id   b9298410bc8b6bfeab316822a7a8babf
#
_cell.length_a   1.000
_cell.length_b   1.000
_cell.length_c   1.000
_cell.angle_alpha   90.00
_cell.angle_beta   90.00
_cell.angle_gamma   90.00
#
_symmetry.space_group_name_H-M   'P 1'
#
loop_
_entity.id
_entity.type
_entity.pdbx_description
1 polymer ?
#
loop_
_entity_poly.entity_id
_entity_poly.type
_entity_poly.pdbx_seq_one_letter_code
_entity_poly.pdbx_strand_id
1 'polypeptide(L)'
;DDDVIGTAFYLMEFKDGRVLWDAAMEDSDKDEAFGVYKSMNDSMAKLHLVNPSEIGLEDFGKPGNYVGRQVSRWSKQYVDSETENIDSMNCLIDWLPKNLPSEKRTGIVHGDYSLTNVMIGKNDPNVIAILDWELSTLGDPCADFNYHCLQYIMNPKLADKDYCRNQGIPVIDEYVKMYSEKINVDLTEEWDLYSAYNLFKLAGILQGILGRVRDGTAAHENAAERASGVRNLS
;
A
#
# COMPACT_ATOMS: atom_id res chain seq x y z
N ASP A 1 2.43 26.55 10.82
CA ASP A 1 2.79 27.69 11.68
C ASP A 1 2.42 27.34 13.12
N ASP A 2 3.44 27.11 13.95
CA ASP A 2 3.27 26.69 15.36
C ASP A 2 2.77 27.84 16.25
N ASP A 3 2.90 29.07 15.80
CA ASP A 3 2.53 30.27 16.58
C ASP A 3 1.00 30.46 16.70
N VAL A 4 0.21 29.79 15.86
CA VAL A 4 -1.26 29.95 15.82
C VAL A 4 -1.96 29.10 16.88
N ILE A 5 -1.65 27.81 16.95
CA ILE A 5 -2.26 26.85 17.87
C ILE A 5 -1.25 26.02 18.68
N GLY A 6 0.01 26.37 18.63
CA GLY A 6 1.08 25.69 19.40
C GLY A 6 1.59 24.39 18.77
N THR A 7 1.18 24.08 17.52
CA THR A 7 1.64 22.93 16.75
C THR A 7 1.50 23.20 15.25
N ALA A 8 2.28 22.49 14.44
CA ALA A 8 2.15 22.57 13.00
C ALA A 8 0.77 22.06 12.53
N PHE A 9 0.18 22.75 11.60
CA PHE A 9 -1.10 22.36 10.99
C PHE A 9 -1.17 22.77 9.53
N TYR A 10 -2.09 22.18 8.79
CA TYR A 10 -2.45 22.59 7.44
C TYR A 10 -3.97 22.70 7.31
N LEU A 11 -4.40 23.51 6.34
CA LEU A 11 -5.80 23.64 5.96
C LEU A 11 -6.00 22.98 4.61
N MET A 12 -7.06 22.20 4.49
CA MET A 12 -7.45 21.56 3.24
C MET A 12 -8.93 21.78 2.97
N GLU A 13 -9.34 21.58 1.72
CA GLU A 13 -10.75 21.64 1.33
C GLU A 13 -11.53 20.53 2.06
N PHE A 14 -12.70 20.91 2.62
CA PHE A 14 -13.64 19.92 3.11
C PHE A 14 -14.35 19.23 1.95
N LYS A 15 -14.30 17.91 1.91
CA LYS A 15 -15.05 17.07 0.96
C LYS A 15 -16.16 16.32 1.70
N ASP A 16 -17.42 16.43 1.23
CA ASP A 16 -18.55 15.67 1.77
C ASP A 16 -18.58 14.28 1.11
N GLY A 17 -17.98 13.31 1.80
CA GLY A 17 -17.80 11.94 1.31
C GLY A 17 -17.79 10.91 2.42
N ARG A 18 -17.52 9.65 2.06
CA ARG A 18 -17.46 8.49 2.97
C ARG A 18 -16.04 7.91 2.94
N VAL A 19 -15.52 7.51 4.10
CA VAL A 19 -14.37 6.62 4.22
C VAL A 19 -14.89 5.24 4.57
N LEU A 20 -14.54 4.24 3.78
CA LEU A 20 -14.98 2.85 3.96
C LEU A 20 -13.88 2.07 4.67
N TRP A 21 -14.27 1.27 5.65
CA TRP A 21 -13.34 0.53 6.52
C TRP A 21 -13.30 -0.97 6.22
N ASP A 22 -14.34 -1.49 5.56
CA ASP A 22 -14.44 -2.90 5.21
C ASP A 22 -14.09 -3.12 3.73
N ALA A 23 -12.91 -3.69 3.48
CA ALA A 23 -12.48 -4.04 2.13
C ALA A 23 -13.31 -5.15 1.50
N ALA A 24 -13.98 -5.98 2.30
CA ALA A 24 -14.90 -7.02 1.80
C ALA A 24 -16.25 -6.45 1.34
N MET A 25 -16.54 -5.17 1.61
CA MET A 25 -17.73 -4.45 1.17
C MET A 25 -19.05 -5.17 1.53
N GLU A 26 -19.11 -5.79 2.72
CA GLU A 26 -20.25 -6.65 3.13
C GLU A 26 -21.59 -5.94 3.16
N ASP A 27 -21.59 -4.65 3.52
CA ASP A 27 -22.78 -3.82 3.61
C ASP A 27 -23.17 -3.13 2.28
N SER A 28 -22.43 -3.38 1.20
CA SER A 28 -22.64 -2.76 -0.11
C SER A 28 -23.30 -3.72 -1.09
N ASP A 29 -24.07 -3.19 -2.02
CA ASP A 29 -24.52 -3.97 -3.17
C ASP A 29 -23.37 -4.17 -4.19
N LYS A 30 -23.63 -5.06 -5.18
CA LYS A 30 -22.61 -5.44 -6.18
C LYS A 30 -22.14 -4.28 -7.05
N ASP A 31 -23.05 -3.40 -7.41
CA ASP A 31 -22.75 -2.28 -8.30
C ASP A 31 -21.91 -1.23 -7.56
N GLU A 32 -22.23 -1.01 -6.29
CA GLU A 32 -21.43 -0.14 -5.42
C GLU A 32 -20.03 -0.73 -5.20
N ALA A 33 -19.93 -2.01 -4.82
CA ALA A 33 -18.63 -2.66 -4.58
C ALA A 33 -17.75 -2.63 -5.84
N PHE A 34 -18.29 -2.99 -7.00
CA PHE A 34 -17.58 -2.89 -8.28
C PHE A 34 -17.16 -1.46 -8.58
N GLY A 35 -18.07 -0.50 -8.41
CA GLY A 35 -17.82 0.92 -8.68
C GLY A 35 -16.69 1.48 -7.83
N VAL A 36 -16.66 1.17 -6.53
CA VAL A 36 -15.60 1.61 -5.61
C VAL A 36 -14.25 1.03 -6.02
N TYR A 37 -14.15 -0.29 -6.21
CA TYR A 37 -12.88 -0.91 -6.62
C TYR A 37 -12.39 -0.41 -7.98
N LYS A 38 -13.33 -0.26 -8.94
CA LYS A 38 -12.99 0.33 -10.25
C LYS A 38 -12.47 1.76 -10.11
N SER A 39 -13.13 2.59 -9.30
CA SER A 39 -12.74 3.99 -9.10
C SER A 39 -11.40 4.11 -8.37
N MET A 40 -11.12 3.25 -7.40
CA MET A 40 -9.80 3.16 -6.74
C MET A 40 -8.71 2.82 -7.75
N ASN A 41 -8.94 1.81 -8.60
CA ASN A 41 -8.02 1.41 -9.66
C ASN A 41 -7.77 2.55 -10.66
N ASP A 42 -8.83 3.24 -11.08
CA ASP A 42 -8.76 4.40 -11.99
C ASP A 42 -7.97 5.55 -11.37
N SER A 43 -8.20 5.86 -10.11
CA SER A 43 -7.55 6.97 -9.40
C SER A 43 -6.06 6.69 -9.18
N MET A 44 -5.72 5.47 -8.82
CA MET A 44 -4.33 5.06 -8.65
C MET A 44 -3.57 5.07 -9.99
N ALA A 45 -4.18 4.55 -11.05
CA ALA A 45 -3.59 4.60 -12.38
C ALA A 45 -3.37 6.05 -12.86
N LYS A 46 -4.32 6.96 -12.61
CA LYS A 46 -4.16 8.39 -12.92
C LYS A 46 -3.01 9.01 -12.15
N LEU A 47 -2.87 8.71 -10.85
CA LEU A 47 -1.74 9.19 -10.04
C LEU A 47 -0.40 8.72 -10.64
N HIS A 48 -0.31 7.44 -10.95
CA HIS A 48 0.91 6.83 -11.47
C HIS A 48 1.28 7.25 -12.89
N LEU A 49 0.32 7.79 -13.65
CA LEU A 49 0.54 8.36 -14.98
C LEU A 49 1.01 9.82 -14.95
N VAL A 50 0.90 10.50 -13.82
CA VAL A 50 1.41 11.87 -13.69
C VAL A 50 2.91 11.87 -13.94
N ASN A 51 3.37 12.79 -14.80
CA ASN A 51 4.79 13.05 -14.98
C ASN A 51 5.24 14.08 -13.93
N PRO A 52 6.09 13.69 -12.96
CA PRO A 52 6.49 14.59 -11.89
C PRO A 52 7.15 15.89 -12.38
N SER A 53 7.93 15.80 -13.45
CA SER A 53 8.63 16.97 -14.00
C SER A 53 7.70 18.01 -14.65
N GLU A 54 6.53 17.58 -15.15
CA GLU A 54 5.56 18.49 -15.75
C GLU A 54 4.79 19.32 -14.72
N ILE A 55 4.83 18.91 -13.46
CA ILE A 55 4.13 19.56 -12.35
C ILE A 55 5.07 20.12 -11.27
N GLY A 56 6.39 20.15 -11.55
CA GLY A 56 7.40 20.71 -10.65
C GLY A 56 7.66 19.85 -9.40
N LEU A 57 7.56 18.52 -9.53
CA LEU A 57 7.83 17.55 -8.45
C LEU A 57 9.00 16.61 -8.79
N GLU A 58 9.94 17.04 -9.63
CA GLU A 58 11.13 16.26 -9.98
C GLU A 58 12.05 15.99 -8.79
N ASP A 59 11.99 16.81 -7.75
CA ASP A 59 12.74 16.70 -6.49
C ASP A 59 11.91 16.16 -5.31
N PHE A 60 10.66 15.73 -5.55
CA PHE A 60 9.77 15.17 -4.52
C PHE A 60 10.29 13.87 -3.90
N GLY A 61 11.30 13.26 -4.48
CA GLY A 61 11.97 12.07 -3.99
C GLY A 61 13.17 11.71 -4.86
N LYS A 62 13.85 10.63 -4.50
CA LYS A 62 14.99 10.13 -5.27
C LYS A 62 14.51 9.17 -6.36
N PRO A 63 14.66 9.49 -7.66
CA PRO A 63 14.25 8.60 -8.73
C PRO A 63 15.15 7.36 -8.83
N GLY A 64 14.60 6.28 -9.41
CA GLY A 64 15.30 5.03 -9.73
C GLY A 64 15.63 4.15 -8.53
N ASN A 65 15.71 2.85 -8.78
CA ASN A 65 16.03 1.82 -7.76
C ASN A 65 15.16 1.91 -6.49
N TYR A 66 13.88 2.20 -6.66
CA TYR A 66 12.97 2.37 -5.51
C TYR A 66 12.91 1.12 -4.64
N VAL A 67 12.59 -0.04 -5.22
CA VAL A 67 12.44 -1.30 -4.47
C VAL A 67 13.75 -1.67 -3.76
N GLY A 68 14.91 -1.53 -4.43
CA GLY A 68 16.21 -1.83 -3.81
C GLY A 68 16.52 -0.96 -2.60
N ARG A 69 16.20 0.35 -2.66
CA ARG A 69 16.34 1.25 -1.49
C ARG A 69 15.40 0.86 -0.36
N GLN A 70 14.16 0.50 -0.68
CA GLN A 70 13.17 0.07 0.31
C GLN A 70 13.57 -1.25 0.96
N VAL A 71 14.03 -2.25 0.19
CA VAL A 71 14.55 -3.51 0.74
C VAL A 71 15.70 -3.24 1.72
N SER A 72 16.66 -2.41 1.34
CA SER A 72 17.78 -2.05 2.23
C SER A 72 17.30 -1.38 3.52
N ARG A 73 16.34 -0.43 3.42
CA ARG A 73 15.77 0.28 4.58
C ARG A 73 15.05 -0.69 5.52
N TRP A 74 14.17 -1.54 4.97
CA TRP A 74 13.35 -2.45 5.77
C TRP A 74 14.15 -3.60 6.35
N SER A 75 15.21 -4.08 5.66
CA SER A 75 16.16 -5.05 6.21
C SER A 75 16.87 -4.48 7.45
N LYS A 76 17.37 -3.25 7.34
CA LYS A 76 17.99 -2.58 8.50
C LYS A 76 17.01 -2.41 9.66
N GLN A 77 15.81 -1.92 9.39
CA GLN A 77 14.79 -1.72 10.43
C GLN A 77 14.40 -3.04 11.10
N TYR A 78 14.25 -4.12 10.32
CA TYR A 78 13.94 -5.44 10.85
C TYR A 78 15.02 -5.92 11.83
N VAL A 79 16.29 -5.89 11.40
CA VAL A 79 17.44 -6.30 12.24
C VAL A 79 17.55 -5.45 13.50
N ASP A 80 17.41 -4.12 13.40
CA ASP A 80 17.48 -3.21 14.55
C ASP A 80 16.34 -3.45 15.56
N SER A 81 15.20 -3.95 15.11
CA SER A 81 14.00 -4.18 15.94
C SER A 81 13.73 -5.66 16.25
N GLU A 82 14.60 -6.58 15.85
CA GLU A 82 14.40 -8.02 16.00
C GLU A 82 14.10 -8.40 17.46
N THR A 83 13.02 -9.13 17.66
CA THR A 83 12.60 -9.66 18.98
C THR A 83 12.77 -11.17 19.07
N GLU A 84 12.83 -11.86 17.94
CA GLU A 84 13.05 -13.30 17.82
C GLU A 84 13.66 -13.62 16.45
N ASN A 85 14.39 -14.73 16.34
CA ASN A 85 14.89 -15.20 15.05
C ASN A 85 13.76 -15.79 14.21
N ILE A 86 13.59 -15.27 12.99
CA ILE A 86 12.64 -15.79 11.98
C ILE A 86 13.44 -16.13 10.72
N ASP A 87 13.68 -17.44 10.49
CA ASP A 87 14.55 -17.92 9.42
C ASP A 87 14.07 -17.47 8.02
N SER A 88 12.75 -17.41 7.78
CA SER A 88 12.18 -16.91 6.52
C SER A 88 12.51 -15.43 6.28
N MET A 89 12.48 -14.58 7.32
CA MET A 89 12.88 -13.19 7.20
C MET A 89 14.38 -13.06 6.88
N ASN A 90 15.24 -13.86 7.50
CA ASN A 90 16.67 -13.87 7.18
C ASN A 90 16.91 -14.32 5.73
N CYS A 91 16.19 -15.35 5.26
CA CYS A 91 16.23 -15.75 3.85
C CYS A 91 15.80 -14.61 2.91
N LEU A 92 14.74 -13.87 3.23
CA LEU A 92 14.26 -12.74 2.41
C LEU A 92 15.26 -11.59 2.40
N ILE A 93 15.90 -11.27 3.53
CA ILE A 93 16.96 -10.24 3.63
C ILE A 93 18.11 -10.56 2.68
N ASP A 94 18.50 -11.84 2.57
CA ASP A 94 19.59 -12.28 1.70
C ASP A 94 19.17 -12.44 0.22
N TRP A 95 17.92 -12.78 -0.03
CA TRP A 95 17.41 -13.11 -1.36
C TRP A 95 16.91 -11.89 -2.14
N LEU A 96 16.12 -11.02 -1.50
CA LEU A 96 15.50 -9.87 -2.16
C LEU A 96 16.51 -8.95 -2.87
N PRO A 97 17.67 -8.61 -2.28
CA PRO A 97 18.63 -7.74 -2.98
C PRO A 97 19.18 -8.33 -4.28
N LYS A 98 19.10 -9.66 -4.47
CA LYS A 98 19.58 -10.38 -5.64
C LYS A 98 18.48 -10.64 -6.67
N ASN A 99 17.22 -10.39 -6.30
CA ASN A 99 16.03 -10.72 -7.10
C ASN A 99 15.05 -9.54 -7.11
N LEU A 100 15.53 -8.33 -7.34
CA LEU A 100 14.69 -7.15 -7.41
C LEU A 100 13.89 -7.15 -8.73
N PRO A 101 12.62 -6.72 -8.70
CA PRO A 101 11.88 -6.46 -9.92
C PRO A 101 12.54 -5.33 -10.72
N SER A 102 12.39 -5.37 -12.03
CA SER A 102 12.88 -4.30 -12.90
C SER A 102 11.94 -3.09 -12.83
N GLU A 103 12.44 -1.95 -12.35
CA GLU A 103 11.66 -0.70 -12.33
C GLU A 103 11.30 -0.29 -13.76
N LYS A 104 10.03 -0.40 -14.12
CA LYS A 104 9.52 -0.08 -15.44
C LYS A 104 9.33 1.42 -15.64
N ARG A 105 9.07 2.13 -14.53
CA ARG A 105 8.75 3.55 -14.52
C ARG A 105 9.00 4.15 -13.13
N THR A 106 9.47 5.39 -13.08
CA THR A 106 9.43 6.20 -11.87
C THR A 106 8.21 7.14 -11.94
N GLY A 107 7.40 7.16 -10.91
CA GLY A 107 6.21 8.02 -10.79
C GLY A 107 6.00 8.50 -9.36
N ILE A 108 4.93 9.24 -9.13
CA ILE A 108 4.47 9.57 -7.78
C ILE A 108 3.79 8.34 -7.21
N VAL A 109 4.29 7.82 -6.09
CA VAL A 109 3.67 6.73 -5.35
C VAL A 109 3.04 7.26 -4.08
N HIS A 110 1.91 6.69 -3.68
CA HIS A 110 1.25 7.03 -2.42
C HIS A 110 1.97 6.41 -1.21
N GLY A 111 2.40 5.16 -1.35
CA GLY A 111 3.12 4.41 -0.31
C GLY A 111 2.24 3.67 0.69
N ASP A 112 0.95 4.06 0.81
CA ASP A 112 -0.06 3.43 1.67
C ASP A 112 -1.48 3.57 1.08
N TYR A 113 -1.64 3.36 -0.23
CA TYR A 113 -2.94 3.47 -0.89
C TYR A 113 -3.87 2.32 -0.46
N SER A 114 -4.94 2.67 0.21
CA SER A 114 -5.91 1.71 0.75
C SER A 114 -7.32 2.30 0.75
N LEU A 115 -8.33 1.45 0.98
CA LEU A 115 -9.73 1.90 1.08
C LEU A 115 -9.94 2.94 2.20
N THR A 116 -9.17 2.84 3.27
CA THR A 116 -9.23 3.77 4.41
C THR A 116 -8.56 5.10 4.13
N ASN A 117 -7.69 5.16 3.11
CA ASN A 117 -6.95 6.36 2.70
C ASN A 117 -7.52 7.01 1.43
N VAL A 118 -8.76 6.65 1.07
CA VAL A 118 -9.53 7.34 0.02
C VAL A 118 -10.89 7.77 0.55
N MET A 119 -11.41 8.85 -0.01
CA MET A 119 -12.76 9.30 0.25
C MET A 119 -13.63 9.00 -0.96
N ILE A 120 -14.71 8.28 -0.73
CA ILE A 120 -15.71 7.91 -1.74
C ILE A 120 -16.85 8.93 -1.72
N GLY A 121 -17.42 9.21 -2.85
CA GLY A 121 -18.57 10.10 -2.97
C GLY A 121 -19.73 9.69 -2.07
N LYS A 122 -20.53 10.66 -1.60
CA LYS A 122 -21.61 10.40 -0.66
C LYS A 122 -22.70 9.49 -1.24
N ASN A 123 -23.00 9.66 -2.53
CA ASN A 123 -24.10 9.00 -3.22
C ASN A 123 -23.64 8.26 -4.48
N ASP A 124 -22.36 8.15 -4.70
CA ASP A 124 -21.77 7.45 -5.85
C ASP A 124 -20.47 6.74 -5.44
N PRO A 125 -20.01 5.73 -6.17
CA PRO A 125 -18.83 4.94 -5.81
C PRO A 125 -17.48 5.59 -6.23
N ASN A 126 -17.48 6.88 -6.63
CA ASN A 126 -16.26 7.49 -7.13
C ASN A 126 -15.33 7.95 -5.99
N VAL A 127 -14.04 7.75 -6.16
CA VAL A 127 -13.00 8.38 -5.33
C VAL A 127 -13.01 9.88 -5.62
N ILE A 128 -13.28 10.68 -4.59
CA ILE A 128 -13.32 12.14 -4.65
C ILE A 128 -12.11 12.82 -4.01
N ALA A 129 -11.37 12.08 -3.18
CA ALA A 129 -10.10 12.51 -2.62
C ALA A 129 -9.23 11.31 -2.24
N ILE A 130 -7.91 11.51 -2.29
CA ILE A 130 -6.90 10.61 -1.75
C ILE A 130 -6.34 11.30 -0.51
N LEU A 131 -6.22 10.56 0.59
CA LEU A 131 -5.85 11.06 1.92
C LEU A 131 -4.52 10.45 2.35
N ASP A 132 -3.88 11.04 3.35
CA ASP A 132 -2.69 10.49 4.04
C ASP A 132 -1.46 10.32 3.13
N TRP A 133 -0.97 11.43 2.61
CA TRP A 133 0.16 11.51 1.68
C TRP A 133 1.54 11.46 2.36
N GLU A 134 1.62 11.19 3.67
CA GLU A 134 2.88 11.29 4.44
C GLU A 134 3.99 10.34 3.98
N LEU A 135 3.63 9.20 3.34
CA LEU A 135 4.56 8.22 2.78
C LEU A 135 4.82 8.42 1.28
N SER A 136 4.21 9.43 0.68
CA SER A 136 4.33 9.69 -0.76
C SER A 136 5.72 10.15 -1.15
N THR A 137 6.17 9.70 -2.32
CA THR A 137 7.50 10.02 -2.87
C THR A 137 7.56 9.70 -4.35
N LEU A 138 8.72 9.94 -4.99
CA LEU A 138 9.04 9.33 -6.29
C LEU A 138 9.44 7.87 -6.09
N GLY A 139 8.74 6.97 -6.75
CA GLY A 139 8.95 5.53 -6.58
C GLY A 139 8.48 4.71 -7.77
N ASP A 140 8.35 3.41 -7.55
CA ASP A 140 7.88 2.44 -8.53
C ASP A 140 6.35 2.27 -8.43
N PRO A 141 5.56 2.75 -9.42
CA PRO A 141 4.11 2.57 -9.46
C PRO A 141 3.64 1.13 -9.35
N CYS A 142 4.41 0.18 -9.89
CA CYS A 142 4.04 -1.25 -9.85
C CYS A 142 4.15 -1.80 -8.42
N ALA A 143 5.17 -1.37 -7.67
CA ALA A 143 5.34 -1.71 -6.27
C ALA A 143 4.21 -1.13 -5.41
N ASP A 144 3.80 0.11 -5.67
CA ASP A 144 2.72 0.79 -4.95
C ASP A 144 1.36 0.13 -5.21
N PHE A 145 1.06 -0.18 -6.49
CA PHE A 145 -0.17 -0.89 -6.84
C PHE A 145 -0.21 -2.30 -6.25
N ASN A 146 0.90 -3.04 -6.28
CA ASN A 146 0.97 -4.36 -5.66
C ASN A 146 0.77 -4.28 -4.13
N TYR A 147 1.32 -3.25 -3.45
CA TYR A 147 1.08 -3.02 -2.03
C TYR A 147 -0.42 -2.83 -1.73
N HIS A 148 -1.12 -2.04 -2.52
CA HIS A 148 -2.57 -1.90 -2.44
C HIS A 148 -3.29 -3.25 -2.60
N CYS A 149 -2.80 -4.13 -3.47
CA CYS A 149 -3.38 -5.44 -3.72
C CYS A 149 -3.10 -6.48 -2.63
N LEU A 150 -2.24 -6.22 -1.64
CA LEU A 150 -1.99 -7.16 -0.54
C LEU A 150 -3.27 -7.53 0.22
N GLN A 151 -4.29 -6.69 0.22
CA GLN A 151 -5.60 -7.02 0.79
C GLN A 151 -6.21 -8.30 0.21
N TYR A 152 -5.95 -8.65 -1.05
CA TYR A 152 -6.41 -9.90 -1.67
C TYR A 152 -5.67 -11.14 -1.15
N ILE A 153 -4.51 -10.96 -0.54
CA ILE A 153 -3.74 -12.03 0.11
C ILE A 153 -4.11 -12.11 1.60
N MET A 154 -4.24 -10.96 2.26
CA MET A 154 -4.37 -10.86 3.71
C MET A 154 -5.81 -11.01 4.22
N ASN A 155 -6.81 -10.65 3.40
CA ASN A 155 -8.22 -10.79 3.77
C ASN A 155 -8.77 -12.11 3.21
N PRO A 156 -9.17 -13.08 4.05
CA PRO A 156 -9.67 -14.38 3.61
C PRO A 156 -10.86 -14.31 2.66
N LYS A 157 -11.72 -13.26 2.79
CA LYS A 157 -12.86 -13.07 1.89
C LYS A 157 -12.41 -12.61 0.50
N LEU A 158 -11.44 -11.70 0.43
CA LEU A 158 -10.91 -11.23 -0.85
C LEU A 158 -10.00 -12.27 -1.54
N ALA A 159 -9.40 -13.17 -0.78
CA ALA A 159 -8.68 -14.32 -1.31
C ALA A 159 -9.61 -15.35 -1.98
N ASP A 160 -10.89 -15.39 -1.59
CA ASP A 160 -11.92 -16.24 -2.18
C ASP A 160 -12.51 -15.59 -3.44
N LYS A 161 -12.18 -16.15 -4.60
CA LYS A 161 -12.66 -15.66 -5.91
C LYS A 161 -14.19 -15.75 -6.04
N ASP A 162 -14.83 -16.72 -5.41
CA ASP A 162 -16.29 -16.86 -5.48
C ASP A 162 -16.98 -15.81 -4.60
N TYR A 163 -16.41 -15.52 -3.43
CA TYR A 163 -16.86 -14.38 -2.63
C TYR A 163 -16.76 -13.07 -3.42
N CYS A 164 -15.61 -12.77 -4.00
CA CYS A 164 -15.41 -11.56 -4.78
C CYS A 164 -16.45 -11.42 -5.90
N ARG A 165 -16.67 -12.46 -6.71
CA ARG A 165 -17.69 -12.47 -7.78
C ARG A 165 -19.11 -12.28 -7.25
N ASN A 166 -19.42 -12.90 -6.13
CA ASN A 166 -20.74 -12.78 -5.49
C ASN A 166 -20.97 -11.39 -4.90
N GLN A 167 -19.92 -10.72 -4.44
CA GLN A 167 -19.99 -9.37 -3.89
C GLN A 167 -19.84 -8.27 -4.95
N GLY A 168 -19.49 -8.61 -6.21
CA GLY A 168 -19.23 -7.63 -7.26
C GLY A 168 -17.82 -7.03 -7.23
N ILE A 169 -16.94 -7.54 -6.36
CA ILE A 169 -15.53 -7.13 -6.29
C ILE A 169 -14.77 -7.81 -7.42
N PRO A 170 -13.98 -7.09 -8.24
CA PRO A 170 -13.11 -7.72 -9.24
C PRO A 170 -12.15 -8.71 -8.56
N VAL A 171 -12.01 -9.93 -9.10
CA VAL A 171 -10.98 -10.84 -8.62
C VAL A 171 -9.60 -10.29 -8.94
N ILE A 172 -8.58 -10.71 -8.18
CA ILE A 172 -7.24 -10.12 -8.28
C ILE A 172 -6.70 -10.08 -9.71
N ASP A 173 -6.87 -11.17 -10.48
CA ASP A 173 -6.38 -11.26 -11.86
C ASP A 173 -7.02 -10.19 -12.76
N GLU A 174 -8.33 -9.97 -12.60
CA GLU A 174 -9.08 -8.92 -13.32
C GLU A 174 -8.66 -7.52 -12.86
N TYR A 175 -8.47 -7.33 -11.56
CA TYR A 175 -8.09 -6.06 -10.98
C TYR A 175 -6.70 -5.60 -11.41
N VAL A 176 -5.74 -6.54 -11.44
CA VAL A 176 -4.38 -6.31 -11.96
C VAL A 176 -4.42 -6.00 -13.45
N LYS A 177 -5.20 -6.74 -14.23
CA LYS A 177 -5.37 -6.49 -15.67
C LYS A 177 -5.93 -5.09 -15.95
N MET A 178 -6.98 -4.68 -15.21
CA MET A 178 -7.58 -3.34 -15.34
C MET A 178 -6.56 -2.22 -15.12
N TYR A 179 -5.66 -2.39 -14.16
CA TYR A 179 -4.60 -1.41 -13.90
C TYR A 179 -3.49 -1.45 -14.96
N SER A 180 -2.99 -2.64 -15.30
CA SER A 180 -1.93 -2.86 -16.30
C SER A 180 -2.27 -2.25 -17.65
N GLU A 181 -3.52 -2.42 -18.11
CA GLU A 181 -4.00 -1.83 -19.36
C GLU A 181 -3.97 -0.29 -19.33
N LYS A 182 -4.28 0.33 -18.19
CA LYS A 182 -4.30 1.80 -18.05
C LYS A 182 -2.90 2.41 -18.07
N ILE A 183 -1.95 1.77 -17.38
CA ILE A 183 -0.57 2.29 -17.30
C ILE A 183 0.33 1.77 -18.43
N ASN A 184 -0.21 0.87 -19.26
CA ASN A 184 0.52 0.20 -20.36
C ASN A 184 1.80 -0.53 -19.89
N VAL A 185 1.69 -1.29 -18.80
CA VAL A 185 2.77 -2.12 -18.23
C VAL A 185 2.21 -3.50 -17.92
N ASP A 186 2.88 -4.56 -18.38
CA ASP A 186 2.58 -5.92 -17.98
C ASP A 186 3.19 -6.21 -16.61
N LEU A 187 2.35 -6.53 -15.64
CA LEU A 187 2.74 -6.85 -14.26
C LEU A 187 2.84 -8.36 -14.00
N THR A 188 2.42 -9.21 -14.94
CA THR A 188 2.25 -10.65 -14.68
C THR A 188 3.57 -11.35 -14.41
N GLU A 189 4.65 -11.00 -15.12
CA GLU A 189 5.95 -11.67 -14.99
C GLU A 189 6.64 -11.40 -13.64
N GLU A 190 6.47 -10.22 -13.07
CA GLU A 190 7.17 -9.79 -11.84
C GLU A 190 6.23 -9.63 -10.65
N TRP A 191 4.96 -10.04 -10.79
CA TRP A 191 3.93 -9.88 -9.74
C TRP A 191 4.35 -10.50 -8.41
N ASP A 192 4.89 -11.71 -8.45
CA ASP A 192 5.33 -12.43 -7.26
C ASP A 192 6.55 -11.78 -6.59
N LEU A 193 7.44 -11.17 -7.37
CA LEU A 193 8.58 -10.41 -6.82
C LEU A 193 8.11 -9.16 -6.08
N TYR A 194 7.16 -8.42 -6.65
CA TYR A 194 6.53 -7.28 -5.97
C TYR A 194 5.79 -7.73 -4.70
N SER A 195 5.08 -8.86 -4.75
CA SER A 195 4.36 -9.40 -3.60
C SER A 195 5.32 -9.82 -2.49
N ALA A 196 6.40 -10.53 -2.81
CA ALA A 196 7.43 -10.92 -1.85
C ALA A 196 8.06 -9.68 -1.18
N TYR A 197 8.41 -8.65 -1.97
CA TYR A 197 8.92 -7.39 -1.46
C TYR A 197 7.92 -6.69 -0.52
N ASN A 198 6.66 -6.57 -0.93
CA ASN A 198 5.67 -5.84 -0.14
C ASN A 198 5.25 -6.57 1.14
N LEU A 199 5.18 -7.91 1.11
CA LEU A 199 4.99 -8.72 2.32
C LEU A 199 6.18 -8.59 3.28
N PHE A 200 7.40 -8.60 2.74
CA PHE A 200 8.62 -8.33 3.53
C PHE A 200 8.60 -6.92 4.16
N LYS A 201 8.23 -5.89 3.38
CA LYS A 201 8.04 -4.52 3.89
C LYS A 201 7.05 -4.51 5.05
N LEU A 202 5.89 -5.14 4.88
CA LEU A 202 4.85 -5.19 5.91
C LEU A 202 5.32 -5.94 7.16
N ALA A 203 6.01 -7.08 7.00
CA ALA A 203 6.63 -7.80 8.12
C ALA A 203 7.65 -6.92 8.86
N GLY A 204 8.47 -6.15 8.13
CA GLY A 204 9.40 -5.18 8.72
C GLY A 204 8.71 -4.05 9.49
N ILE A 205 7.56 -3.58 9.02
CA ILE A 205 6.73 -2.59 9.74
C ILE A 205 6.22 -3.18 11.06
N LEU A 206 5.63 -4.38 11.01
CA LEU A 206 5.11 -5.07 12.20
C LEU A 206 6.22 -5.38 13.20
N GLN A 207 7.39 -5.85 12.72
CA GLN A 207 8.55 -6.08 13.58
C GLN A 207 9.02 -4.78 14.27
N GLY A 208 8.99 -3.65 13.57
CA GLY A 208 9.29 -2.35 14.17
C GLY A 208 8.31 -1.97 15.29
N ILE A 209 7.03 -2.37 15.20
CA ILE A 209 6.05 -2.20 16.29
C ILE A 209 6.43 -3.10 17.48
N LEU A 210 6.78 -4.38 17.25
CA LEU A 210 7.22 -5.29 18.31
C LEU A 210 8.50 -4.79 18.98
N GLY A 211 9.46 -4.24 18.22
CA GLY A 211 10.65 -3.60 18.77
C GLY A 211 10.30 -2.46 19.73
N ARG A 212 9.37 -1.59 19.37
CA ARG A 212 8.89 -0.51 20.25
C ARG A 212 8.18 -1.04 21.50
N VAL A 213 7.44 -2.14 21.39
CA VAL A 213 6.84 -2.81 22.57
C VAL A 213 7.94 -3.32 23.50
N ARG A 214 8.95 -4.02 22.96
CA ARG A 214 10.13 -4.48 23.72
C ARG A 214 10.82 -3.33 24.45
N ASP A 215 10.97 -2.20 23.81
CA ASP A 215 11.70 -1.04 24.33
C ASP A 215 10.82 -0.12 25.22
N GLY A 216 9.53 -0.47 25.42
CA GLY A 216 8.60 0.30 26.24
C GLY A 216 8.16 1.65 25.63
N THR A 217 8.32 1.83 24.33
CA THR A 217 8.02 3.07 23.59
C THR A 217 6.81 2.96 22.66
N ALA A 218 6.05 1.86 22.74
CA ALA A 218 4.84 1.65 21.95
C ALA A 218 3.72 2.63 22.34
N ALA A 219 3.06 3.24 21.35
CA ALA A 219 2.02 4.24 21.57
C ALA A 219 0.65 3.66 22.02
N HIS A 220 0.42 2.34 21.80
CA HIS A 220 -0.87 1.69 22.10
C HIS A 220 -0.69 0.42 22.91
N GLU A 221 -1.59 0.18 23.86
CA GLU A 221 -1.59 -1.00 24.73
C GLU A 221 -1.69 -2.33 23.95
N ASN A 222 -2.43 -2.36 22.85
CA ASN A 222 -2.63 -3.54 22.01
C ASN A 222 -1.61 -3.66 20.84
N ALA A 223 -0.50 -2.94 20.90
CA ALA A 223 0.50 -2.93 19.83
C ALA A 223 1.11 -4.31 19.57
N ALA A 224 1.36 -5.10 20.61
CA ALA A 224 1.90 -6.46 20.51
C ALA A 224 0.95 -7.42 19.76
N GLU A 225 -0.35 -7.37 20.06
CA GLU A 225 -1.37 -8.20 19.42
C GLU A 225 -1.49 -7.86 17.92
N ARG A 226 -1.56 -6.56 17.59
CA ARG A 226 -1.64 -6.08 16.21
C ARG A 226 -0.41 -6.46 15.37
N ALA A 227 0.75 -6.57 16.00
CA ALA A 227 2.00 -6.87 15.33
C ALA A 227 2.38 -8.37 15.36
N SER A 228 1.53 -9.25 15.90
CA SER A 228 1.81 -10.69 16.03
C SER A 228 1.92 -11.45 14.70
N GLY A 229 1.52 -10.81 13.57
CA GLY A 229 1.46 -11.42 12.24
C GLY A 229 2.79 -11.54 11.50
N VAL A 230 3.95 -11.13 12.05
CA VAL A 230 5.24 -11.13 11.34
C VAL A 230 5.57 -12.49 10.72
N ARG A 231 5.42 -13.57 11.50
CA ARG A 231 5.69 -14.94 11.02
C ARG A 231 4.78 -15.40 9.90
N ASN A 232 3.56 -14.89 9.84
CA ASN A 232 2.58 -15.28 8.81
C ASN A 232 2.83 -14.57 7.47
N LEU A 233 3.62 -13.50 7.48
CA LEU A 233 3.95 -12.69 6.30
C LEU A 233 5.31 -13.03 5.70
N SER A 234 6.12 -13.80 6.40
CA SER A 234 7.51 -14.12 6.01
C SER A 234 7.71 -15.50 5.32
#